data_54c391c95ed49c44623ef403168196b5
#
_entry.id   54c391c95ed49c44623ef403168196b5
#
_cell.length_a   1.000
_cell.length_b   1.000
_cell.length_c   1.000
_cell.angle_alpha   90.00
_cell.angle_beta   90.00
_cell.angle_gamma   90.00
#
_symmetry.space_group_name_H-M   'P 1'
#
loop_
_entity.id
_entity.type
_entity.pdbx_description
1 polymer ?
#
loop_
_entity_poly.entity_id
_entity_poly.type
_entity_poly.pdbx_seq_one_letter_code
_entity_poly.pdbx_strand_id
1 'polypeptide(L)'
;MYGTKGYTNCFDTIFNLDGTVAWKYPHPKKDDADQSMAVTDPFVQEHIRLVTAIRQNKPVNDVDKHVQSVLIAMMGRMSAYTGKFVTWDEIMASTLKLGPDTYEFGPVPDVPEEYPLAGKPVG
;
A
#
# COMPACT_ATOMS: atom_id res chain seq x y z
N MET A 1 0.75 -1.50 -13.46
CA MET A 1 -0.29 -2.50 -13.09
C MET A 1 -1.27 -2.61 -14.23
N TYR A 2 -1.64 -3.84 -14.64
CA TYR A 2 -2.54 -4.10 -15.78
C TYR A 2 -3.84 -4.71 -15.28
N GLY A 3 -4.96 -4.25 -15.84
CA GLY A 3 -6.30 -4.77 -15.62
C GLY A 3 -6.98 -5.13 -16.95
N THR A 4 -8.19 -5.68 -16.88
CA THR A 4 -8.97 -6.11 -18.06
C THR A 4 -9.47 -4.96 -18.93
N LYS A 5 -9.54 -3.74 -18.37
CA LYS A 5 -10.05 -2.54 -19.07
C LYS A 5 -8.99 -1.48 -19.36
N GLY A 6 -7.77 -1.64 -18.82
CA GLY A 6 -6.71 -0.66 -18.96
C GLY A 6 -5.53 -0.96 -18.04
N TYR A 7 -4.59 -0.02 -17.95
CA TYR A 7 -3.42 -0.12 -17.09
C TYR A 7 -3.09 1.24 -16.46
N THR A 8 -2.28 1.22 -15.40
CA THR A 8 -1.84 2.44 -14.71
C THR A 8 -0.32 2.47 -14.57
N ASN A 9 0.24 3.69 -14.55
CA ASN A 9 1.64 3.91 -14.16
C ASN A 9 1.86 3.80 -12.65
N CYS A 10 0.79 3.54 -11.87
CA CYS A 10 0.80 3.49 -10.40
C CYS A 10 1.20 4.82 -9.72
N PHE A 11 1.13 5.92 -10.44
CA PHE A 11 1.46 7.24 -9.93
C PHE A 11 0.27 8.20 -10.08
N ASP A 12 -0.05 8.63 -11.29
CA ASP A 12 -1.06 9.65 -11.52
C ASP A 12 -1.98 9.39 -12.71
N THR A 13 -1.74 8.35 -13.49
CA THR A 13 -2.43 8.17 -14.77
C THR A 13 -2.97 6.75 -14.94
N ILE A 14 -4.21 6.68 -15.41
CA ILE A 14 -4.86 5.44 -15.88
C ILE A 14 -5.00 5.55 -17.40
N PHE A 15 -4.60 4.51 -18.09
CA PHE A 15 -4.66 4.39 -19.54
C PHE A 15 -5.70 3.33 -19.95
N ASN A 16 -6.37 3.56 -21.05
CA ASN A 16 -7.11 2.53 -21.77
C ASN A 16 -6.15 1.51 -22.41
N LEU A 17 -6.65 0.35 -22.85
CA LEU A 17 -5.81 -0.68 -23.50
C LEU A 17 -5.17 -0.19 -24.80
N ASP A 18 -5.76 0.80 -25.47
CA ASP A 18 -5.23 1.44 -26.69
C ASP A 18 -4.14 2.49 -26.41
N GLY A 19 -3.79 2.71 -25.13
CA GLY A 19 -2.78 3.68 -24.72
C GLY A 19 -3.29 5.10 -24.54
N THR A 20 -4.56 5.38 -24.81
CA THR A 20 -5.15 6.69 -24.52
C THR A 20 -5.34 6.90 -23.03
N VAL A 21 -5.26 8.16 -22.57
CA VAL A 21 -5.47 8.50 -21.16
C VAL A 21 -6.95 8.40 -20.83
N ALA A 22 -7.30 7.46 -19.94
CA ALA A 22 -8.64 7.34 -19.40
C ALA A 22 -8.91 8.33 -18.25
N TRP A 23 -7.90 8.53 -17.41
CA TRP A 23 -7.95 9.45 -16.28
C TRP A 23 -6.54 9.86 -15.85
N LYS A 24 -6.40 11.11 -15.45
CA LYS A 24 -5.18 11.63 -14.85
C LYS A 24 -5.50 12.43 -13.59
N TYR A 25 -4.71 12.21 -12.54
CA TYR A 25 -4.86 12.98 -11.30
C TYR A 25 -4.61 14.48 -11.58
N PRO A 26 -5.55 15.35 -11.18
CA PRO A 26 -5.37 16.79 -11.35
C PRO A 26 -4.42 17.33 -10.28
N HIS A 27 -3.12 17.29 -10.58
CA HIS A 27 -2.13 17.89 -9.67
C HIS A 27 -2.44 19.38 -9.45
N PRO A 28 -2.43 19.87 -8.19
CA PRO A 28 -2.61 21.28 -7.91
C PRO A 28 -1.53 22.11 -8.58
N LYS A 29 -1.91 23.23 -9.17
CA LYS A 29 -0.97 24.16 -9.79
C LYS A 29 -0.24 24.96 -8.70
N LYS A 30 1.04 25.32 -8.95
CA LYS A 30 1.84 26.13 -8.03
C LYS A 30 1.23 27.48 -7.64
N ASP A 31 0.32 27.97 -8.48
CA ASP A 31 -0.30 29.30 -8.35
C ASP A 31 -1.69 29.26 -7.69
N ASP A 32 -2.16 28.09 -7.26
CA ASP A 32 -3.43 28.00 -6.54
C ASP A 32 -3.31 28.68 -5.17
N ALA A 33 -4.24 29.58 -4.87
CA ALA A 33 -4.23 30.42 -3.65
C ALA A 33 -4.31 29.60 -2.35
N ASP A 34 -4.74 28.36 -2.40
CA ASP A 34 -4.70 27.40 -1.29
C ASP A 34 -3.40 26.59 -1.33
N GLN A 35 -2.34 27.18 -0.83
CA GLN A 35 -1.03 26.53 -0.74
C GLN A 35 -1.04 25.24 0.10
N SER A 36 -2.06 25.01 0.93
CA SER A 36 -2.16 23.77 1.71
C SER A 36 -2.38 22.55 0.83
N MET A 37 -3.02 22.75 -0.34
CA MET A 37 -3.22 21.69 -1.34
C MET A 37 -2.13 21.66 -2.42
N ALA A 38 -1.28 22.68 -2.49
CA ALA A 38 -0.18 22.73 -3.46
C ALA A 38 1.04 21.90 -3.04
N VAL A 39 1.10 21.46 -1.80
CA VAL A 39 2.16 20.57 -1.31
C VAL A 39 1.84 19.17 -1.79
N THR A 40 2.56 18.71 -2.80
CA THR A 40 2.41 17.38 -3.38
C THR A 40 3.17 16.29 -2.63
N ASP A 41 4.02 16.68 -1.68
CA ASP A 41 4.76 15.75 -0.83
C ASP A 41 3.81 15.08 0.17
N PRO A 42 3.60 13.75 0.10
CA PRO A 42 2.66 13.04 0.96
C PRO A 42 3.03 13.11 2.44
N PHE A 43 4.32 13.17 2.77
CA PHE A 43 4.80 13.27 4.15
C PHE A 43 4.49 14.63 4.75
N VAL A 44 4.63 15.70 3.97
CA VAL A 44 4.26 17.05 4.40
C VAL A 44 2.74 17.17 4.56
N GLN A 45 1.96 16.59 3.64
CA GLN A 45 0.49 16.59 3.73
C GLN A 45 -0.02 15.84 4.97
N GLU A 46 0.61 14.75 5.33
CA GLU A 46 0.29 14.02 6.55
C GLU A 46 0.41 14.92 7.79
N HIS A 47 1.53 15.64 7.90
CA HIS A 47 1.75 16.56 9.03
C HIS A 47 0.80 17.75 9.02
N ILE A 48 0.54 18.36 7.87
CA ILE A 48 -0.45 19.45 7.73
C ILE A 48 -1.81 18.96 8.21
N ARG A 49 -2.25 17.79 7.79
CA ARG A 49 -3.53 17.19 8.18
C ARG A 49 -3.59 16.95 9.70
N LEU A 50 -2.54 16.38 10.29
CA LEU A 50 -2.47 16.13 11.73
C LEU A 50 -2.56 17.43 12.53
N VAL A 51 -1.71 18.42 12.21
CA VAL A 51 -1.68 19.72 12.92
C VAL A 51 -3.00 20.44 12.76
N THR A 52 -3.61 20.41 11.59
CA THR A 52 -4.92 21.01 11.34
C THR A 52 -6.01 20.35 12.18
N ALA A 53 -6.02 19.03 12.24
CA ALA A 53 -6.98 18.27 13.05
C ALA A 53 -6.85 18.60 14.56
N ILE A 54 -5.63 18.71 15.07
CA ILE A 54 -5.35 19.13 16.45
C ILE A 54 -5.89 20.54 16.71
N ARG A 55 -5.57 21.49 15.83
CA ARG A 55 -6.01 22.90 15.97
C ARG A 55 -7.52 23.06 15.90
N GLN A 56 -8.19 22.23 15.11
CA GLN A 56 -9.65 22.24 14.97
C GLN A 56 -10.37 21.37 16.00
N ASN A 57 -9.64 20.69 16.88
CA ASN A 57 -10.17 19.69 17.81
C ASN A 57 -11.04 18.62 17.12
N LYS A 58 -10.59 18.16 15.93
CA LYS A 58 -11.24 17.12 15.14
C LYS A 58 -10.31 15.90 15.08
N PRO A 59 -10.48 14.89 15.93
CA PRO A 59 -9.60 13.75 15.95
C PRO A 59 -9.62 13.01 14.60
N VAL A 60 -8.44 12.59 14.17
CA VAL A 60 -8.27 11.77 12.97
C VAL A 60 -7.95 10.35 13.39
N ASN A 61 -8.72 9.40 12.90
CA ASN A 61 -8.46 7.97 13.04
C ASN A 61 -8.44 7.33 11.66
N ASP A 62 -7.27 6.94 11.19
CA ASP A 62 -7.07 6.30 9.90
C ASP A 62 -6.64 4.83 10.03
N VAL A 63 -6.79 4.22 11.21
CA VAL A 63 -6.34 2.83 11.47
C VAL A 63 -6.94 1.86 10.45
N ASP A 64 -8.23 1.93 10.18
CA ASP A 64 -8.88 1.03 9.22
C ASP A 64 -8.32 1.17 7.81
N LYS A 65 -8.03 2.40 7.37
CA LYS A 65 -7.42 2.65 6.06
C LYS A 65 -6.00 2.12 5.99
N HIS A 66 -5.22 2.27 7.07
CA HIS A 66 -3.87 1.74 7.15
C HIS A 66 -3.85 0.22 7.13
N VAL A 67 -4.73 -0.41 7.91
CA VAL A 67 -4.87 -1.88 7.91
C VAL A 67 -5.21 -2.39 6.51
N GLN A 68 -6.18 -1.79 5.84
CA GLN A 68 -6.54 -2.17 4.47
C GLN A 68 -5.37 -2.00 3.49
N SER A 69 -4.62 -0.92 3.57
CA SER A 69 -3.46 -0.67 2.72
C SER A 69 -2.36 -1.72 2.92
N VAL A 70 -2.09 -2.09 4.18
CA VAL A 70 -1.12 -3.14 4.51
C VAL A 70 -1.60 -4.50 4.00
N LEU A 71 -2.88 -4.84 4.18
CA LEU A 71 -3.44 -6.10 3.70
C LEU A 71 -3.37 -6.21 2.17
N ILE A 72 -3.59 -5.12 1.43
CA ILE A 72 -3.42 -5.10 -0.04
C ILE A 72 -1.97 -5.43 -0.43
N ALA A 73 -0.99 -4.86 0.27
CA ALA A 73 0.42 -5.17 0.04
C ALA A 73 0.74 -6.64 0.37
N MET A 74 0.16 -7.18 1.43
CA MET A 74 0.30 -8.59 1.81
C MET A 74 -0.35 -9.53 0.78
N MET A 75 -1.51 -9.18 0.23
CA MET A 75 -2.14 -9.92 -0.87
C MET A 75 -1.21 -9.99 -2.08
N GLY A 76 -0.61 -8.87 -2.48
CA GLY A 76 0.35 -8.82 -3.57
C GLY A 76 1.56 -9.71 -3.31
N ARG A 77 2.10 -9.69 -2.09
CA ARG A 77 3.20 -10.56 -1.67
C ARG A 77 2.80 -12.03 -1.73
N MET A 78 1.67 -12.41 -1.13
CA MET A 78 1.19 -13.80 -1.15
C MET A 78 1.00 -14.29 -2.59
N SER A 79 0.35 -13.49 -3.44
CA SER A 79 0.17 -13.82 -4.85
C SER A 79 1.51 -14.02 -5.58
N ALA A 80 2.48 -13.14 -5.34
CA ALA A 80 3.80 -13.22 -5.98
C ALA A 80 4.57 -14.49 -5.58
N TYR A 81 4.53 -14.88 -4.31
CA TYR A 81 5.25 -16.07 -3.83
C TYR A 81 4.54 -17.39 -4.15
N THR A 82 3.21 -17.40 -4.11
CA THR A 82 2.44 -18.63 -4.36
C THR A 82 2.10 -18.84 -5.83
N GLY A 83 2.19 -17.80 -6.67
CA GLY A 83 1.71 -17.82 -8.05
C GLY A 83 0.18 -17.94 -8.18
N LYS A 84 -0.57 -17.74 -7.07
CA LYS A 84 -2.03 -17.90 -7.02
C LYS A 84 -2.72 -16.56 -6.95
N PHE A 85 -3.97 -16.53 -7.40
CA PHE A 85 -4.88 -15.43 -7.11
C PHE A 85 -5.24 -15.46 -5.62
N VAL A 86 -5.21 -14.31 -4.95
CA VAL A 86 -5.55 -14.15 -3.53
C VAL A 86 -6.73 -13.21 -3.42
N THR A 87 -7.80 -13.66 -2.78
CA THR A 87 -9.00 -12.85 -2.53
C THR A 87 -8.88 -12.07 -1.22
N TRP A 88 -9.76 -11.06 -1.08
CA TRP A 88 -9.86 -10.31 0.17
C TRP A 88 -10.28 -11.20 1.36
N ASP A 89 -11.21 -12.10 1.15
CA ASP A 89 -11.67 -13.00 2.21
C ASP A 89 -10.56 -13.97 2.65
N GLU A 90 -9.74 -14.45 1.71
CA GLU A 90 -8.60 -15.31 2.04
C GLU A 90 -7.54 -14.57 2.87
N ILE A 91 -7.19 -13.32 2.54
CA ILE A 91 -6.22 -12.57 3.34
C ILE A 91 -6.78 -12.23 4.72
N MET A 92 -8.06 -11.92 4.84
CA MET A 92 -8.73 -11.65 6.12
C MET A 92 -8.80 -12.89 7.01
N ALA A 93 -8.95 -14.08 6.44
CA ALA A 93 -8.97 -15.35 7.15
C ALA A 93 -7.55 -15.92 7.39
N SER A 94 -6.51 -15.32 6.84
CA SER A 94 -5.15 -15.83 6.92
C SER A 94 -4.62 -15.77 8.35
N THR A 95 -4.07 -16.87 8.81
CA THR A 95 -3.34 -16.99 10.10
C THR A 95 -1.82 -16.92 9.90
N LEU A 96 -1.36 -16.56 8.69
CA LEU A 96 0.05 -16.50 8.35
C LEU A 96 0.78 -15.51 9.27
N LYS A 97 1.71 -16.02 10.04
CA LYS A 97 2.59 -15.26 10.92
C LYS A 97 3.98 -15.20 10.30
N LEU A 98 4.46 -14.02 10.00
CA LEU A 98 5.77 -13.79 9.37
C LEU A 98 6.83 -13.30 10.35
N GLY A 99 6.45 -13.03 11.58
CA GLY A 99 7.36 -12.64 12.65
C GLY A 99 7.86 -13.85 13.44
N PRO A 100 8.87 -13.66 14.28
CA PRO A 100 9.36 -14.68 15.19
C PRO A 100 8.27 -15.08 16.19
N ASP A 101 8.36 -16.28 16.75
CA ASP A 101 7.44 -16.77 17.77
C ASP A 101 7.62 -16.03 19.09
N THR A 102 8.85 -15.65 19.40
CA THR A 102 9.22 -14.86 20.58
C THR A 102 9.98 -13.60 20.17
N TYR A 103 9.71 -12.48 20.83
CA TYR A 103 10.38 -11.18 20.60
C TYR A 103 11.39 -10.95 21.75
N GLU A 104 12.41 -11.81 21.82
CA GLU A 104 13.47 -11.73 22.82
C GLU A 104 14.82 -11.49 22.15
N PHE A 105 15.75 -10.84 22.87
CA PHE A 105 17.12 -10.71 22.40
C PHE A 105 17.85 -12.04 22.52
N GLY A 106 18.41 -12.54 21.44
CA GLY A 106 19.13 -13.80 21.40
C GLY A 106 19.35 -14.33 19.99
N PRO A 107 19.88 -15.54 19.86
CA PRO A 107 19.98 -16.20 18.56
C PRO A 107 18.58 -16.35 17.98
N VAL A 108 18.41 -16.01 16.70
CA VAL A 108 17.15 -16.21 15.98
C VAL A 108 17.12 -17.69 15.57
N PRO A 109 16.23 -18.52 16.17
CA PRO A 109 16.04 -19.89 15.72
C PRO A 109 15.38 -19.87 14.34
N ASP A 110 15.66 -20.90 13.55
CA ASP A 110 14.95 -21.18 12.29
C ASP A 110 15.03 -20.07 11.22
N VAL A 111 16.21 -19.47 11.05
CA VAL A 111 16.47 -18.66 9.88
C VAL A 111 16.48 -19.59 8.66
N PRO A 112 15.57 -19.43 7.68
CA PRO A 112 15.58 -20.26 6.48
C PRO A 112 16.95 -20.18 5.79
N GLU A 113 17.53 -21.31 5.42
CA GLU A 113 18.79 -21.34 4.66
C GLU A 113 18.65 -20.70 3.28
N GLU A 114 17.43 -20.70 2.73
CA GLU A 114 17.14 -20.12 1.42
C GLU A 114 16.12 -18.98 1.52
N TYR A 115 16.39 -17.91 0.80
CA TYR A 115 15.41 -16.84 0.64
C TYR A 115 14.25 -17.30 -0.24
N PRO A 116 13.00 -17.00 0.15
CA PRO A 116 11.86 -17.32 -0.69
C PRO A 116 11.95 -16.56 -2.03
N LEU A 117 11.84 -17.30 -3.12
CA LEU A 117 11.83 -16.76 -4.47
C LEU A 117 10.39 -16.65 -5.00
N ALA A 118 10.05 -15.52 -5.64
CA ALA A 118 8.75 -15.34 -6.25
C ALA A 118 8.44 -16.47 -7.25
N GLY A 119 7.23 -17.05 -7.16
CA GLY A 119 6.78 -18.14 -8.01
C GLY A 119 7.34 -19.52 -7.67
N LYS A 120 8.15 -19.64 -6.60
CA LYS A 120 8.56 -20.96 -6.07
C LYS A 120 7.84 -21.20 -4.74
N PRO A 121 7.17 -22.35 -4.57
CA PRO A 121 6.59 -22.67 -3.27
C PRO A 121 7.69 -22.72 -2.22
N VAL A 122 7.45 -22.08 -1.10
CA VAL A 122 8.29 -22.23 0.09
C VAL A 122 7.96 -23.61 0.64
N GLY A 123 8.96 -24.51 0.68
CA GLY A 123 8.84 -25.87 1.18
C GLY A 123 8.54 -25.92 2.68
#